data_fb26a3de813e62194bb678404c523515
#
_entry.id   fb26a3de813e62194bb678404c523515
#
_cell.length_a   1.000
_cell.length_b   1.000
_cell.length_c   1.000
_cell.angle_alpha   90.00
_cell.angle_beta   90.00
_cell.angle_gamma   90.00
#
_symmetry.space_group_name_H-M   'P 1'
#
loop_
_entity.id
_entity.type
_entity.pdbx_description
1 polymer ?
#
loop_
_entity_poly.entity_id
_entity_poly.type
_entity_poly.pdbx_seq_one_letter_code
_entity_poly.pdbx_strand_id
1 'polypeptide(L)'
;MHARVVNLRVRPVDTEEMVRIYGDSVMPASRRQPGFGGAMLLTDPETGIGISVTMWETEADREAVEASGYYKEQIAKLADFLVETPIRKHYEVSVLEPARELTR
;
A
#
# COMPACT_ATOMS: atom_id res chain seq x y z
N MET A 1 -0.03 8.26 14.39
CA MET A 1 -0.07 7.82 12.98
C MET A 1 -0.60 6.41 12.91
N HIS A 2 -1.42 6.13 11.94
CA HIS A 2 -2.06 4.83 11.74
C HIS A 2 -1.60 4.17 10.44
N ALA A 3 -1.46 2.86 10.44
CA ALA A 3 -1.02 2.14 9.25
C ALA A 3 -2.07 1.12 8.79
N ARG A 4 -2.21 1.00 7.48
CA ARG A 4 -2.92 -0.11 6.84
C ARG A 4 -1.89 -0.99 6.16
N VAL A 5 -1.89 -2.27 6.50
CA VAL A 5 -1.01 -3.27 5.91
C VAL A 5 -1.83 -4.25 5.10
N VAL A 6 -1.52 -4.37 3.83
CA VAL A 6 -2.24 -5.26 2.92
C VAL A 6 -1.27 -6.31 2.39
N ASN A 7 -1.58 -7.57 2.67
CA ASN A 7 -0.84 -8.70 2.11
C ASN A 7 -1.45 -9.09 0.78
N LEU A 8 -0.64 -9.06 -0.26
CA LEU A 8 -1.02 -9.37 -1.63
C LEU A 8 -0.21 -10.56 -2.12
N ARG A 9 -0.74 -11.29 -3.08
CA ARG A 9 0.02 -12.32 -3.77
C ARG A 9 -0.33 -12.35 -5.24
N VAL A 10 0.72 -12.31 -6.06
CA VAL A 10 0.63 -12.48 -7.51
C VAL A 10 1.49 -13.67 -7.90
N ARG A 11 1.38 -14.12 -9.16
CA ARG A 11 2.37 -15.09 -9.65
C ARG A 11 3.73 -14.41 -9.66
N PRO A 12 4.83 -15.14 -9.35
CA PRO A 12 6.16 -14.54 -9.37
C PRO A 12 6.48 -13.75 -10.65
N VAL A 13 6.06 -14.26 -11.79
CA VAL A 13 6.28 -13.62 -13.10
C VAL A 13 5.56 -12.26 -13.22
N ASP A 14 4.53 -12.01 -12.42
CA ASP A 14 3.75 -10.76 -12.45
C ASP A 14 4.24 -9.73 -11.43
N THR A 15 5.29 -10.02 -10.67
CA THR A 15 5.80 -9.12 -9.64
C THR A 15 6.20 -7.76 -10.19
N GLU A 16 6.94 -7.72 -11.31
CA GLU A 16 7.35 -6.46 -11.93
C GLU A 16 6.16 -5.62 -12.36
N GLU A 17 5.14 -6.25 -12.94
CA GLU A 17 3.93 -5.54 -13.37
C GLU A 17 3.16 -4.99 -12.19
N MET A 18 3.07 -5.74 -11.11
CA MET A 18 2.46 -5.25 -9.86
C MET A 18 3.19 -4.01 -9.34
N VAL A 19 4.52 -4.05 -9.30
CA VAL A 19 5.35 -2.92 -8.85
C VAL A 19 5.11 -1.69 -9.74
N ARG A 20 5.05 -1.89 -11.06
CA ARG A 20 4.80 -0.81 -12.02
C ARG A 20 3.45 -0.14 -11.77
N ILE A 21 2.38 -0.94 -11.67
CA ILE A 21 1.03 -0.42 -11.42
C ILE A 21 0.98 0.31 -10.08
N TYR A 22 1.59 -0.25 -9.06
CA TYR A 22 1.63 0.36 -7.74
C TYR A 22 2.32 1.72 -7.78
N GLY A 23 3.49 1.79 -8.38
CA GLY A 23 4.28 3.02 -8.48
C GLY A 23 3.64 4.08 -9.37
N ASP A 24 3.08 3.67 -10.51
CA ASP A 24 2.58 4.61 -11.52
C ASP A 24 1.14 5.05 -11.29
N SER A 25 0.35 4.26 -10.57
CA SER A 25 -1.09 4.52 -10.42
C SER A 25 -1.54 4.58 -8.96
N VAL A 26 -1.17 3.60 -8.14
CA VAL A 26 -1.61 3.53 -6.74
C VAL A 26 -0.96 4.63 -5.91
N MET A 27 0.35 4.82 -6.04
CA MET A 27 1.08 5.82 -5.26
C MET A 27 0.63 7.26 -5.53
N PRO A 28 0.47 7.70 -6.79
CA PRO A 28 -0.05 9.03 -7.05
C PRO A 28 -1.44 9.27 -6.49
N ALA A 29 -2.31 8.27 -6.56
CA ALA A 29 -3.65 8.36 -5.99
C ALA A 29 -3.61 8.45 -4.46
N SER A 30 -2.72 7.69 -3.82
CA SER A 30 -2.55 7.72 -2.36
C SER A 30 -2.08 9.09 -1.86
N ARG A 31 -1.11 9.69 -2.55
CA ARG A 31 -0.59 11.00 -2.18
C ARG A 31 -1.64 12.10 -2.15
N ARG A 32 -2.70 11.96 -2.92
CA ARG A 32 -3.79 12.94 -2.98
C ARG A 32 -4.83 12.79 -1.89
N GLN A 33 -4.76 11.72 -1.10
CA GLN A 33 -5.75 11.49 -0.06
C GLN A 33 -5.45 12.32 1.19
N PRO A 34 -6.49 12.88 1.85
CA PRO A 34 -6.30 13.60 3.09
C PRO A 34 -5.67 12.74 4.17
N GLY A 35 -4.69 13.28 4.87
CA GLY A 35 -4.02 12.58 5.96
C GLY A 35 -2.98 11.55 5.54
N PHE A 36 -2.68 11.46 4.23
CA PHE A 36 -1.64 10.54 3.77
C PHE A 36 -0.28 10.88 4.40
N GLY A 37 0.33 9.90 5.06
CA GLY A 37 1.58 10.07 5.81
C GLY A 37 2.77 9.31 5.25
N GLY A 38 2.58 8.54 4.20
CA GLY A 38 3.64 7.77 3.57
C GLY A 38 3.19 6.40 3.15
N ALA A 39 3.98 5.75 2.30
CA ALA A 39 3.69 4.40 1.83
C ALA A 39 4.95 3.69 1.37
N MET A 40 4.88 2.37 1.40
CA MET A 40 5.90 1.51 0.81
C MET A 40 5.26 0.23 0.30
N LEU A 41 5.88 -0.36 -0.70
CA LEU A 41 5.55 -1.70 -1.17
C LEU A 41 6.79 -2.58 -1.02
N LEU A 42 6.64 -3.65 -0.26
CA LEU A 42 7.68 -4.66 -0.10
C LEU A 42 7.31 -5.84 -0.99
N THR A 43 8.26 -6.41 -1.70
CA THR A 43 8.00 -7.53 -2.60
C THR A 43 9.02 -8.64 -2.43
N ASP A 44 8.55 -9.87 -2.65
CA ASP A 44 9.41 -11.03 -2.80
C ASP A 44 9.16 -11.63 -4.19
N PRO A 45 10.08 -11.38 -5.14
CA PRO A 45 9.89 -11.87 -6.51
C PRO A 45 9.90 -13.39 -6.66
N GLU A 46 10.46 -14.09 -5.69
CA GLU A 46 10.51 -15.57 -5.74
C GLU A 46 9.13 -16.18 -5.44
N THR A 47 8.37 -15.54 -4.55
CA THR A 47 7.06 -16.05 -4.13
C THR A 47 5.89 -15.30 -4.73
N GLY A 48 6.09 -14.08 -5.21
CA GLY A 48 5.02 -13.21 -5.66
C GLY A 48 4.30 -12.49 -4.52
N ILE A 49 4.82 -12.57 -3.30
CA ILE A 49 4.24 -11.86 -2.15
C ILE A 49 4.55 -10.37 -2.24
N GLY A 50 3.52 -9.55 -1.99
CA GLY A 50 3.65 -8.12 -1.84
C GLY A 50 3.03 -7.68 -0.52
N ILE A 51 3.69 -6.74 0.16
CA ILE A 51 3.17 -6.15 1.39
C ILE A 51 3.11 -4.65 1.17
N SER A 52 1.88 -4.13 1.11
CA SER A 52 1.63 -2.70 0.96
C SER A 52 1.41 -2.08 2.33
N VAL A 53 2.22 -1.11 2.68
CA VAL A 53 2.08 -0.34 3.92
C VAL A 53 1.75 1.09 3.55
N THR A 54 0.59 1.57 4.00
CA THR A 54 0.23 2.98 3.87
C THR A 54 0.02 3.57 5.26
N MET A 55 0.56 4.77 5.47
CA MET A 55 0.46 5.45 6.75
C MET A 55 -0.45 6.68 6.64
N TRP A 56 -1.22 6.92 7.68
CA TRP A 56 -2.21 7.99 7.77
C TRP A 56 -1.99 8.77 9.06
N GLU A 57 -2.20 10.07 9.03
CA GLU A 57 -1.95 10.91 10.21
C GLU A 57 -2.78 10.48 11.41
N THR A 58 -4.05 10.10 11.17
CA THR A 58 -4.96 9.65 12.21
C THR A 58 -5.74 8.41 11.77
N GLU A 59 -6.29 7.69 12.73
CA GLU A 59 -7.21 6.59 12.46
C GLU A 59 -8.45 7.09 11.72
N ALA A 60 -8.95 8.26 12.08
CA ALA A 60 -10.12 8.86 11.43
C ALA A 60 -9.86 9.15 9.94
N ASP A 61 -8.66 9.61 9.59
CA ASP A 61 -8.29 9.83 8.20
C ASP A 61 -8.29 8.53 7.41
N ARG A 62 -7.71 7.48 7.98
CA ARG A 62 -7.70 6.16 7.35
C ARG A 62 -9.13 5.64 7.14
N GLU A 63 -9.97 5.73 8.15
CA GLU A 63 -11.36 5.28 8.07
C GLU A 63 -12.14 6.04 7.01
N ALA A 64 -11.97 7.37 6.95
CA ALA A 64 -12.66 8.20 5.97
C ALA A 64 -12.26 7.84 4.53
N VAL A 65 -10.98 7.60 4.30
CA VAL A 65 -10.49 7.22 2.98
C VAL A 65 -11.01 5.84 2.58
N GLU A 66 -11.04 4.88 3.49
CA GLU A 66 -11.60 3.55 3.21
C GLU A 66 -13.10 3.63 2.95
N ALA A 67 -13.83 4.44 3.72
CA ALA A 67 -15.28 4.62 3.54
C ALA A 67 -15.63 5.28 2.20
N SER A 68 -14.72 6.04 1.61
CA SER A 68 -14.93 6.69 0.32
C SER A 68 -14.90 5.74 -0.88
N GLY A 69 -14.52 4.47 -0.68
CA GLY A 69 -14.34 3.51 -1.77
C GLY A 69 -12.94 3.53 -2.39
N TYR A 70 -12.07 4.42 -1.94
CA TYR A 70 -10.72 4.55 -2.46
C TYR A 70 -9.92 3.24 -2.41
N TYR A 71 -9.96 2.53 -1.27
CA TYR A 71 -9.25 1.26 -1.11
C TYR A 71 -9.66 0.25 -2.18
N LYS A 72 -10.97 0.10 -2.40
CA LYS A 72 -11.51 -0.83 -3.40
C LYS A 72 -11.06 -0.48 -4.80
N GLU A 73 -10.98 0.81 -5.13
CA GLU A 73 -10.48 1.26 -6.42
C GLU A 73 -9.02 0.88 -6.63
N GLN A 74 -8.19 1.00 -5.60
CA GLN A 74 -6.77 0.67 -5.71
C GLN A 74 -6.56 -0.84 -5.86
N ILE A 75 -7.27 -1.64 -5.08
CA ILE A 75 -7.21 -3.11 -5.21
C ILE A 75 -7.68 -3.57 -6.58
N ALA A 76 -8.72 -2.94 -7.12
CA ALA A 76 -9.23 -3.28 -8.45
C ALA A 76 -8.17 -3.15 -9.55
N LYS A 77 -7.23 -2.23 -9.41
CA LYS A 77 -6.12 -2.07 -10.37
C LYS A 77 -5.21 -3.28 -10.46
N LEU A 78 -5.16 -4.09 -9.39
CA LEU A 78 -4.32 -5.27 -9.29
C LEU A 78 -5.11 -6.57 -9.42
N ALA A 79 -6.44 -6.50 -9.51
CA ALA A 79 -7.32 -7.66 -9.40
C ALA A 79 -6.98 -8.81 -10.37
N ASP A 80 -6.61 -8.46 -11.61
CA ASP A 80 -6.30 -9.48 -12.63
C ASP A 80 -5.03 -10.27 -12.32
N PHE A 81 -4.16 -9.76 -11.46
CA PHE A 81 -2.90 -10.40 -11.11
C PHE A 81 -2.96 -11.15 -9.79
N LEU A 82 -3.96 -10.86 -8.93
CA LEU A 82 -4.05 -11.45 -7.61
C LEU A 82 -4.43 -12.93 -7.70
N VAL A 83 -3.66 -13.79 -7.02
CA VAL A 83 -3.92 -15.23 -6.96
C VAL A 83 -4.71 -15.64 -5.72
N GLU A 84 -4.91 -14.71 -4.79
CA GLU A 84 -5.72 -14.92 -3.59
C GLU A 84 -6.30 -13.59 -3.12
N THR A 85 -7.28 -13.66 -2.25
CA THR A 85 -7.91 -12.46 -1.67
C THR A 85 -6.90 -11.70 -0.81
N PRO A 86 -6.72 -10.38 -1.04
CA PRO A 86 -5.85 -9.57 -0.19
C PRO A 86 -6.31 -9.58 1.26
N ILE A 87 -5.34 -9.62 2.18
CA ILE A 87 -5.62 -9.56 3.62
C ILE A 87 -5.23 -8.18 4.11
N ARG A 88 -6.21 -7.43 4.60
CA ARG A 88 -6.04 -6.07 5.10
C ARG A 88 -6.05 -6.07 6.62
N LYS A 89 -5.04 -5.45 7.22
CA LYS A 89 -4.95 -5.26 8.67
C LYS A 89 -4.59 -3.83 8.99
N HIS A 90 -4.98 -3.38 10.18
CA HIS A 90 -4.76 -2.03 10.66
C HIS A 90 -3.91 -2.06 11.93
N TYR A 91 -3.00 -1.10 12.02
CA TYR A 91 -2.10 -0.99 13.16
C TYR A 91 -1.88 0.47 13.55
N GLU A 92 -1.62 0.71 14.83
CA GLU A 92 -1.09 1.97 15.26
C GLU A 92 0.42 1.98 15.02
N VAL A 93 0.96 3.07 14.47
CA VAL A 93 2.40 3.22 14.32
C VAL A 93 2.95 3.65 15.68
N SER A 94 3.56 2.73 16.40
CA SER A 94 4.07 2.98 17.74
C SER A 94 5.43 3.65 17.73
N VAL A 95 6.27 3.29 16.77
CA VAL A 95 7.60 3.89 16.61
C VAL A 95 7.87 4.02 15.11
N LEU A 96 8.23 5.21 14.68
CA LEU A 96 8.69 5.47 13.33
C LEU A 96 9.90 6.39 13.41
N GLU A 97 11.04 5.91 12.96
CA GLU A 97 12.23 6.72 12.83
C GLU A 97 12.52 6.95 11.36
N PRO A 98 12.32 8.18 10.86
CA PRO A 98 12.58 8.47 9.46
C PRO A 98 14.06 8.26 9.13
N ALA A 99 14.34 7.72 7.96
CA ALA A 99 15.68 7.62 7.49
C ALA A 99 16.30 9.02 7.32
N ARG A 100 17.60 9.08 7.53
CA ARG A 100 18.33 10.32 7.29
C ARG A 100 18.28 10.64 5.79
N GLU A 101 17.96 11.90 5.47
CA GLU A 101 17.99 12.36 4.10
C GLU A 101 19.42 12.30 3.57
N LEU A 102 19.58 11.69 2.38
CA LEU A 102 20.86 11.62 1.72
C LEU A 102 21.01 12.82 0.81
N THR A 103 22.07 13.60 1.04
CA THR A 103 22.44 14.71 0.18
C THR A 103 23.29 14.18 -0.97
N ARG A 104 22.95 14.61 -2.16
CA ARG A 104 23.65 14.18 -3.36
C ARG A 104 24.15 15.36 -4.14
#